data_306eaa95d8118d148f0579c82d74c7f8
#
_entry.id   306eaa95d8118d148f0579c82d74c7f8
#
_cell.length_a   1.000
_cell.length_b   1.000
_cell.length_c   1.000
_cell.angle_alpha   90.00
_cell.angle_beta   90.00
_cell.angle_gamma   90.00
#
_symmetry.space_group_name_H-M   'P 1'
#
loop_
_entity.id
_entity.type
_entity.pdbx_description
1 polymer ?
#
loop_
_entity_poly.entity_id
_entity_poly.type
_entity_poly.pdbx_seq_one_letter_code
_entity_poly.pdbx_strand_id
1 'polypeptide(L)'
;MSLHNSKYLSDNYSKASFIVTPTKHLQLFATINNVEGEFILDTGASSSCIDFKYAELFNLDVQESKIRAAGAGASNMLTKASEKNKIQIGDWENHEMNFVLFDLNHINQALVEHDASIVHGIIGADILIKGKAVIDYDKKMLFLKKRKSILKVNKKE
;
A
#
# COMPACT_ATOMS: atom_id res chain seq x y z
N MET A 1 -15.69 11.15 24.36
CA MET A 1 -15.14 10.91 23.02
C MET A 1 -15.03 12.22 22.26
N SER A 2 -13.91 12.51 21.65
CA SER A 2 -13.74 13.75 20.92
C SER A 2 -14.45 13.70 19.57
N LEU A 3 -14.88 14.87 19.07
CA LEU A 3 -15.47 15.00 17.73
C LEU A 3 -14.52 14.52 16.64
N HIS A 4 -13.23 14.62 16.89
CA HIS A 4 -12.19 14.18 15.98
C HIS A 4 -12.27 12.67 15.70
N ASN A 5 -12.52 11.87 16.75
CA ASN A 5 -12.66 10.42 16.58
C ASN A 5 -13.89 10.05 15.77
N SER A 6 -14.99 10.79 15.93
CA SER A 6 -16.21 10.52 15.18
C SER A 6 -16.03 10.64 13.67
N LYS A 7 -15.18 11.57 13.23
CA LYS A 7 -14.91 11.79 11.81
C LYS A 7 -14.35 10.55 11.13
N TYR A 8 -13.40 9.86 11.77
CA TYR A 8 -12.75 8.69 11.18
C TYR A 8 -13.51 7.40 11.41
N LEU A 9 -14.53 7.43 12.25
CA LEU A 9 -15.40 6.29 12.48
C LEU A 9 -16.61 6.27 11.54
N SER A 10 -16.75 7.29 10.68
CA SER A 10 -17.86 7.36 9.74
C SER A 10 -17.71 6.35 8.61
N ASP A 11 -18.81 6.07 7.91
CA ASP A 11 -18.80 5.16 6.77
C ASP A 11 -17.98 5.66 5.59
N ASN A 12 -17.58 6.95 5.62
CA ASN A 12 -16.75 7.52 4.56
C ASN A 12 -15.29 7.11 4.66
N TYR A 13 -14.89 6.51 5.77
CA TYR A 13 -13.51 6.08 5.99
C TYR A 13 -13.43 4.59 6.14
N SER A 14 -12.50 4.00 5.41
CA SER A 14 -12.08 2.62 5.62
C SER A 14 -11.10 2.56 6.76
N LYS A 15 -11.10 1.45 7.49
CA LYS A 15 -10.18 1.20 8.59
C LYS A 15 -9.40 -0.05 8.28
N ALA A 16 -8.10 0.01 8.49
CA ALA A 16 -7.23 -1.16 8.41
C ALA A 16 -6.26 -1.11 9.57
N SER A 17 -6.21 -2.17 10.36
CA SER A 17 -5.26 -2.24 11.47
C SER A 17 -3.87 -2.54 10.95
N PHE A 18 -2.87 -2.02 11.63
CA PHE A 18 -1.48 -2.37 11.37
C PHE A 18 -0.81 -2.79 12.67
N ILE A 19 0.29 -3.50 12.54
CA ILE A 19 1.17 -3.78 13.67
C ILE A 19 2.43 -2.94 13.54
N VAL A 20 3.07 -2.67 14.67
CA VAL A 20 4.40 -2.07 14.68
C VAL A 20 5.38 -3.22 14.89
N THR A 21 6.24 -3.44 13.91
CA THR A 21 7.21 -4.54 13.96
C THR A 21 8.33 -4.25 14.95
N PRO A 22 9.12 -5.27 15.34
CA PRO A 22 10.32 -5.02 16.15
C PRO A 22 11.30 -4.03 15.50
N THR A 23 11.29 -3.93 14.17
CA THR A 23 12.09 -2.96 13.42
C THR A 23 11.44 -1.57 13.35
N LYS A 24 10.29 -1.38 14.00
CA LYS A 24 9.52 -0.13 14.06
C LYS A 24 8.93 0.28 12.72
N HIS A 25 8.67 -0.68 11.87
CA HIS A 25 7.90 -0.48 10.65
C HIS A 25 6.41 -0.75 10.91
N LEU A 26 5.57 -0.12 10.13
CA LEU A 26 4.14 -0.41 10.15
C LEU A 26 3.86 -1.48 9.11
N GLN A 27 3.18 -2.55 9.51
CA GLN A 27 2.90 -3.67 8.63
C GLN A 27 1.41 -3.98 8.64
N LEU A 28 0.83 -4.12 7.45
CA LEU A 28 -0.59 -4.37 7.31
C LEU A 28 -0.86 -5.31 6.13
N PHE A 29 -2.08 -5.81 6.08
CA PHE A 29 -2.55 -6.62 4.95
C PHE A 29 -3.23 -5.73 3.92
N ALA A 30 -2.99 -6.03 2.67
CA ALA A 30 -3.70 -5.44 1.54
C ALA A 30 -3.95 -6.52 0.51
N THR A 31 -4.95 -6.32 -0.34
CA THR A 31 -5.30 -7.26 -1.40
C THR A 31 -4.98 -6.63 -2.73
N ILE A 32 -4.16 -7.29 -3.52
CA ILE A 32 -3.76 -6.84 -4.86
C ILE A 32 -4.32 -7.83 -5.86
N ASN A 33 -5.13 -7.36 -6.78
CA ASN A 33 -5.77 -8.21 -7.80
C ASN A 33 -6.43 -9.45 -7.17
N ASN A 34 -7.13 -9.23 -6.06
CA ASN A 34 -7.84 -10.26 -5.29
C ASN A 34 -6.96 -11.26 -4.54
N VAL A 35 -5.67 -10.97 -4.38
CA VAL A 35 -4.75 -11.80 -3.61
C VAL A 35 -4.23 -11.01 -2.41
N GLU A 36 -4.42 -11.56 -1.21
CA GLU A 36 -3.97 -10.91 0.01
C GLU A 36 -2.45 -11.02 0.17
N GLY A 37 -1.84 -9.93 0.61
CA GLY A 37 -0.42 -9.90 0.92
C GLY A 37 -0.14 -9.03 2.13
N GLU A 38 1.10 -9.10 2.61
CA GLU A 38 1.60 -8.28 3.71
C GLU A 38 2.51 -7.20 3.17
N PHE A 39 2.34 -5.98 3.68
CA PHE A 39 3.02 -4.79 3.14
C PHE A 39 3.53 -3.92 4.28
N ILE A 40 4.66 -3.28 4.04
CA ILE A 40 5.13 -2.17 4.89
C ILE A 40 4.43 -0.91 4.42
N LEU A 41 3.95 -0.14 5.38
CA LEU A 41 3.38 1.19 5.16
C LEU A 41 4.50 2.20 5.35
N ASP A 42 4.93 2.84 4.25
CA ASP A 42 6.10 3.71 4.26
C ASP A 42 5.77 5.05 3.61
N THR A 43 5.59 6.07 4.43
CA THR A 43 5.29 7.42 3.96
C THR A 43 6.45 8.05 3.19
N GLY A 44 7.65 7.53 3.37
CA GLY A 44 8.85 8.01 2.67
C GLY A 44 9.04 7.41 1.28
N ALA A 45 8.30 6.36 0.94
CA ALA A 45 8.35 5.79 -0.41
C ALA A 45 7.36 6.55 -1.29
N SER A 46 7.85 7.18 -2.35
CA SER A 46 6.99 7.94 -3.26
C SER A 46 6.13 7.04 -4.13
N SER A 47 6.61 5.87 -4.45
CA SER A 47 5.90 4.88 -5.25
C SER A 47 5.75 3.58 -4.49
N SER A 48 4.56 3.02 -4.51
CA SER A 48 4.33 1.68 -3.96
C SER A 48 5.01 0.64 -4.83
N CYS A 49 5.53 -0.41 -4.21
CA CYS A 49 6.27 -1.43 -4.93
C CYS A 49 5.92 -2.84 -4.46
N ILE A 50 6.18 -3.80 -5.32
CA ILE A 50 6.02 -5.22 -5.05
C ILE A 50 7.30 -5.91 -5.46
N ASP A 51 7.75 -6.89 -4.67
CA ASP A 51 8.93 -7.66 -4.99
C ASP A 51 8.71 -8.44 -6.30
N PHE A 52 9.70 -8.44 -7.19
CA PHE A 52 9.66 -9.14 -8.47
C PHE A 52 9.16 -10.57 -8.35
N LYS A 53 9.60 -11.29 -7.34
CA LYS A 53 9.30 -12.71 -7.21
C LYS A 53 7.84 -12.99 -6.91
N TYR A 54 7.05 -11.94 -6.59
CA TYR A 54 5.62 -12.07 -6.33
C TYR A 54 4.75 -11.56 -7.48
N ALA A 55 5.35 -11.25 -8.63
CA ALA A 55 4.59 -10.75 -9.78
C ALA A 55 3.49 -11.72 -10.20
N GLU A 56 3.80 -13.00 -10.27
CA GLU A 56 2.81 -14.02 -10.65
C GLU A 56 1.77 -14.21 -9.56
N LEU A 57 2.18 -14.20 -8.30
CA LEU A 57 1.27 -14.35 -7.17
C LEU A 57 0.14 -13.33 -7.22
N PHE A 58 0.47 -12.08 -7.52
CA PHE A 58 -0.49 -10.99 -7.56
C PHE A 58 -1.05 -10.73 -8.96
N ASN A 59 -0.82 -11.61 -9.90
CA ASN A 59 -1.31 -11.48 -11.27
C ASN A 59 -0.94 -10.14 -11.91
N LEU A 60 0.30 -9.71 -11.71
CA LEU A 60 0.80 -8.46 -12.26
C LEU A 60 1.22 -8.65 -13.72
N ASP A 61 0.78 -7.72 -14.57
CA ASP A 61 1.26 -7.62 -15.93
C ASP A 61 2.47 -6.70 -15.94
N VAL A 62 3.66 -7.27 -16.17
CA VAL A 62 4.93 -6.58 -15.94
C VAL A 62 5.43 -5.94 -17.23
N GLN A 63 5.81 -4.68 -17.13
CA GLN A 63 6.35 -3.88 -18.22
C GLN A 63 7.64 -3.19 -17.81
N GLU A 64 8.46 -2.82 -18.79
CA GLU A 64 9.62 -1.97 -18.53
C GLU A 64 9.16 -0.61 -18.05
N SER A 65 9.84 -0.08 -17.05
CA SER A 65 9.50 1.21 -16.46
C SER A 65 10.59 2.24 -16.78
N LYS A 66 10.16 3.49 -17.00
CA LYS A 66 11.09 4.61 -17.14
C LYS A 66 11.50 5.17 -15.77
N ILE A 67 10.89 4.69 -14.70
CA ILE A 67 11.23 5.12 -13.34
C ILE A 67 12.52 4.43 -12.92
N ARG A 68 13.46 5.20 -12.42
CA ARG A 68 14.70 4.64 -11.89
C ARG A 68 14.59 4.45 -10.39
N ALA A 69 15.05 3.29 -9.93
CA ALA A 69 15.06 3.02 -8.51
C ALA A 69 16.12 3.91 -7.85
N ALA A 70 15.71 4.63 -6.82
CA ALA A 70 16.60 5.43 -6.02
C ALA A 70 16.28 5.17 -4.54
N GLY A 71 17.27 5.23 -3.69
CA GLY A 71 17.07 5.11 -2.25
C GLY A 71 17.14 3.72 -1.68
N ALA A 72 17.06 2.66 -2.47
CA ALA A 72 17.21 1.29 -1.98
C ALA A 72 18.55 0.67 -2.35
N GLY A 73 19.57 1.48 -2.49
CA GLY A 73 20.93 1.04 -2.79
C GLY A 73 21.21 0.73 -4.25
N ALA A 74 20.21 0.94 -5.11
CA ALA A 74 20.32 0.64 -6.54
C ALA A 74 20.05 1.90 -7.37
N SER A 75 20.88 2.91 -7.19
CA SER A 75 20.74 4.17 -7.92
C SER A 75 20.93 3.94 -9.43
N ASN A 76 20.13 4.65 -10.22
CA ASN A 76 20.16 4.63 -11.69
C ASN A 76 19.77 3.31 -12.35
N MET A 77 19.27 2.33 -11.61
CA MET A 77 18.70 1.13 -12.23
C MET A 77 17.30 1.39 -12.74
N LEU A 78 17.03 0.93 -13.96
CA LEU A 78 15.67 0.90 -14.47
C LEU A 78 14.90 -0.19 -13.73
N THR A 79 13.69 0.13 -13.33
CA THR A 79 12.79 -0.82 -12.68
C THR A 79 11.78 -1.33 -13.70
N LYS A 80 11.05 -2.37 -13.32
CA LYS A 80 9.86 -2.79 -14.03
C LYS A 80 8.64 -2.24 -13.32
N ALA A 81 7.53 -2.20 -14.01
CA ALA A 81 6.28 -1.68 -13.45
C ALA A 81 5.10 -2.52 -13.92
N SER A 82 4.02 -2.42 -13.17
CA SER A 82 2.73 -2.99 -13.55
C SER A 82 1.67 -1.93 -13.37
N GLU A 83 0.81 -1.76 -14.36
CA GLU A 83 -0.22 -0.73 -14.38
C GLU A 83 -1.61 -1.31 -14.24
N LYS A 84 -2.55 -0.46 -13.84
CA LYS A 84 -3.98 -0.78 -13.80
C LYS A 84 -4.31 -1.96 -12.90
N ASN A 85 -3.74 -1.97 -11.72
CA ASN A 85 -3.99 -3.00 -10.75
C ASN A 85 -5.06 -2.56 -9.75
N LYS A 86 -5.80 -3.54 -9.26
CA LYS A 86 -6.77 -3.32 -8.19
C LYS A 86 -6.06 -3.48 -6.85
N ILE A 87 -6.27 -2.53 -5.95
CA ILE A 87 -5.84 -2.65 -4.56
C ILE A 87 -7.02 -2.46 -3.64
N GLN A 88 -7.06 -3.24 -2.57
CA GLN A 88 -8.04 -3.09 -1.49
C GLN A 88 -7.31 -3.05 -0.16
N ILE A 89 -7.63 -2.06 0.66
CA ILE A 89 -7.14 -1.93 2.02
C ILE A 89 -8.36 -1.65 2.90
N GLY A 90 -8.76 -2.63 3.72
CA GLY A 90 -10.07 -2.55 4.36
C GLY A 90 -11.15 -2.47 3.30
N ASP A 91 -12.04 -1.48 3.43
CA ASP A 91 -13.11 -1.24 2.45
C ASP A 91 -12.73 -0.23 1.37
N TRP A 92 -11.52 0.30 1.43
CA TRP A 92 -11.03 1.21 0.42
C TRP A 92 -10.48 0.42 -0.76
N GLU A 93 -10.80 0.84 -1.97
CA GLU A 93 -10.25 0.21 -3.16
C GLU A 93 -9.98 1.21 -4.26
N ASN A 94 -9.04 0.86 -5.13
CA ASN A 94 -8.70 1.62 -6.33
C ASN A 94 -8.33 0.63 -7.42
N HIS A 95 -8.82 0.86 -8.64
CA HIS A 95 -8.63 -0.07 -9.76
C HIS A 95 -7.59 0.40 -10.77
N GLU A 96 -6.94 1.52 -10.51
CA GLU A 96 -5.98 2.12 -11.44
C GLU A 96 -4.61 2.31 -10.79
N MET A 97 -4.21 1.38 -9.94
CA MET A 97 -2.93 1.51 -9.25
C MET A 97 -1.79 0.94 -10.07
N ASN A 98 -0.70 1.68 -10.05
CA ASN A 98 0.56 1.26 -10.66
C ASN A 98 1.52 0.86 -9.55
N PHE A 99 2.24 -0.22 -9.76
CA PHE A 99 3.27 -0.69 -8.83
C PHE A 99 4.60 -0.76 -9.54
N VAL A 100 5.63 -0.29 -8.85
CA VAL A 100 7.02 -0.51 -9.27
C VAL A 100 7.41 -1.89 -8.77
N LEU A 101 8.10 -2.65 -9.61
CA LEU A 101 8.63 -3.96 -9.22
C LEU A 101 10.08 -3.80 -8.82
N PHE A 102 10.42 -4.35 -7.69
CA PHE A 102 11.70 -4.08 -7.04
C PHE A 102 12.16 -5.29 -6.25
N ASP A 103 13.47 -5.46 -6.08
CA ASP A 103 14.02 -6.52 -5.24
C ASP A 103 14.01 -6.08 -3.78
N LEU A 104 13.23 -6.74 -2.96
CA LEU A 104 13.10 -6.44 -1.53
C LEU A 104 13.90 -7.39 -0.65
N ASN A 105 14.85 -8.15 -1.20
CA ASN A 105 15.60 -9.13 -0.42
C ASN A 105 16.31 -8.49 0.79
N HIS A 106 16.91 -7.33 0.63
CA HIS A 106 17.59 -6.65 1.74
C HIS A 106 16.62 -6.26 2.86
N ILE A 107 15.46 -5.77 2.49
CA ILE A 107 14.43 -5.37 3.44
C ILE A 107 13.93 -6.60 4.19
N ASN A 108 13.60 -7.66 3.47
CA ASN A 108 13.08 -8.89 4.07
C ASN A 108 14.13 -9.59 4.93
N GLN A 109 15.39 -9.55 4.53
CA GLN A 109 16.47 -10.10 5.34
C GLN A 109 16.57 -9.37 6.68
N ALA A 110 16.52 -8.04 6.65
CA ALA A 110 16.55 -7.24 7.88
C ALA A 110 15.33 -7.53 8.78
N LEU A 111 14.15 -7.70 8.18
CA LEU A 111 12.95 -8.03 8.94
C LEU A 111 13.12 -9.37 9.66
N VAL A 112 13.56 -10.40 8.96
CA VAL A 112 13.75 -11.73 9.53
C VAL A 112 14.80 -11.73 10.63
N GLU A 113 15.90 -11.01 10.45
CA GLU A 113 16.96 -10.88 11.45
C GLU A 113 16.48 -10.23 12.74
N HIS A 114 15.41 -9.46 12.70
CA HIS A 114 14.82 -8.77 13.85
C HIS A 114 13.47 -9.35 14.26
N ASP A 115 13.24 -10.61 13.95
CA ASP A 115 12.03 -11.36 14.31
C ASP A 115 10.73 -10.78 13.75
N ALA A 116 10.81 -10.07 12.63
CA ALA A 116 9.65 -9.60 11.91
C ALA A 116 9.34 -10.52 10.73
N SER A 117 8.10 -10.48 10.24
CA SER A 117 7.68 -11.26 9.08
C SER A 117 8.17 -10.61 7.79
N ILE A 118 8.37 -11.42 6.77
CA ILE A 118 8.67 -10.91 5.43
C ILE A 118 7.45 -10.18 4.88
N VAL A 119 7.70 -9.28 3.92
CA VAL A 119 6.63 -8.55 3.25
C VAL A 119 6.72 -8.77 1.74
N HIS A 120 5.57 -8.64 1.09
CA HIS A 120 5.47 -8.77 -0.36
C HIS A 120 5.77 -7.45 -1.08
N GLY A 121 5.57 -6.35 -0.39
CA GLY A 121 5.77 -5.04 -0.99
C GLY A 121 5.68 -3.90 0.01
N ILE A 122 5.63 -2.69 -0.54
CA ILE A 122 5.58 -1.45 0.23
C ILE A 122 4.42 -0.62 -0.29
N ILE A 123 3.59 -0.13 0.62
CA ILE A 123 2.54 0.84 0.31
C ILE A 123 3.12 2.21 0.62
N GLY A 124 3.25 3.03 -0.41
CA GLY A 124 3.90 4.32 -0.32
C GLY A 124 2.95 5.51 -0.42
N ALA A 125 3.52 6.68 -0.57
CA ALA A 125 2.81 7.94 -0.57
C ALA A 125 1.78 8.05 -1.71
N ASP A 126 2.03 7.43 -2.84
CA ASP A 126 1.11 7.45 -3.98
C ASP A 126 -0.29 6.94 -3.59
N ILE A 127 -0.35 5.82 -2.88
CA ILE A 127 -1.60 5.26 -2.39
C ILE A 127 -2.15 6.09 -1.24
N LEU A 128 -1.30 6.49 -0.31
CA LEU A 128 -1.72 7.25 0.88
C LEU A 128 -2.31 8.60 0.50
N ILE A 129 -1.76 9.26 -0.52
CA ILE A 129 -2.30 10.53 -1.02
C ILE A 129 -3.68 10.31 -1.65
N LYS A 130 -3.82 9.27 -2.48
CA LYS A 130 -5.12 8.96 -3.10
C LYS A 130 -6.20 8.68 -2.07
N GLY A 131 -5.84 7.98 -1.01
CA GLY A 131 -6.78 7.64 0.06
C GLY A 131 -6.91 8.70 1.14
N LYS A 132 -6.21 9.82 1.02
CA LYS A 132 -6.20 10.88 2.05
C LYS A 132 -5.98 10.28 3.43
N ALA A 133 -4.92 9.52 3.53
CA ALA A 133 -4.66 8.64 4.66
C ALA A 133 -4.42 9.38 5.97
N VAL A 134 -4.91 8.78 7.04
CA VAL A 134 -4.57 9.20 8.41
C VAL A 134 -4.01 7.96 9.11
N ILE A 135 -2.81 8.10 9.64
CA ILE A 135 -2.14 7.03 10.37
C ILE A 135 -2.24 7.37 11.86
N ASP A 136 -2.93 6.51 12.59
CA ASP A 136 -3.14 6.68 14.03
C ASP A 136 -2.27 5.67 14.77
N TYR A 137 -1.16 6.13 15.31
CA TYR A 137 -0.23 5.26 16.03
C TYR A 137 -0.80 4.76 17.35
N ASP A 138 -1.65 5.55 17.98
CA ASP A 138 -2.24 5.16 19.25
C ASP A 138 -3.19 3.98 19.08
N LYS A 139 -4.05 4.06 18.09
CA LYS A 139 -5.01 2.98 17.78
C LYS A 139 -4.43 1.91 16.89
N LYS A 140 -3.25 2.14 16.31
CA LYS A 140 -2.63 1.27 15.30
C LYS A 140 -3.59 1.03 14.14
N MET A 141 -4.09 2.11 13.59
CA MET A 141 -5.13 2.09 12.56
C MET A 141 -4.76 3.03 11.42
N LEU A 142 -4.92 2.53 10.21
CA LEU A 142 -4.85 3.33 8.99
C LEU A 142 -6.28 3.65 8.55
N PHE A 143 -6.57 4.93 8.37
CA PHE A 143 -7.84 5.38 7.83
C PHE A 143 -7.63 5.88 6.41
N LEU A 144 -8.47 5.42 5.50
CA LEU A 144 -8.46 5.84 4.11
C LEU A 144 -9.85 6.35 3.74
N LYS A 145 -9.90 7.52 3.13
CA LYS A 145 -11.19 8.11 2.75
C LYS A 145 -11.70 7.45 1.49
N LYS A 146 -12.90 6.87 1.58
CA LYS A 146 -13.55 6.23 0.43
C LYS A 146 -14.08 7.29 -0.53
N ARG A 147 -14.02 7.00 -1.82
CA ARG A 147 -14.57 7.89 -2.83
C ARG A 147 -16.10 7.81 -2.78
N LYS A 148 -16.74 8.95 -3.03
CA LYS A 148 -18.18 8.95 -3.22
C LYS A 148 -18.50 8.17 -4.48
N SER A 149 -19.63 7.43 -4.42
CA SER A 149 -20.06 6.65 -5.57
C SER A 149 -20.51 7.58 -6.68
N ILE A 150 -19.83 7.54 -7.81
CA ILE A 150 -20.20 8.29 -9.01
C ILE A 150 -21.53 7.78 -9.56
N LEU A 151 -21.80 6.50 -9.37
CA LEU A 151 -23.06 5.88 -9.83
C LEU A 151 -24.28 6.50 -9.19
N LYS A 152 -24.18 6.96 -7.93
CA LYS A 152 -25.30 7.64 -7.27
C LYS A 152 -25.64 8.97 -7.93
N VAL A 153 -24.63 9.67 -8.41
CA VAL A 153 -24.83 10.94 -9.10
C VAL A 153 -25.48 10.69 -10.47
N ASN A 154 -24.99 9.71 -11.18
CA ASN A 154 -25.51 9.37 -12.51
C ASN A 154 -26.95 8.88 -12.50
N LYS A 155 -27.35 8.19 -11.45
CA LYS A 155 -28.72 7.69 -11.32
C LYS A 155 -29.77 8.78 -11.14
N LYS A 156 -29.36 9.97 -10.82
CA LYS A 156 -30.27 11.11 -10.66
C LYS A 156 -30.59 11.81 -11.96
N GLU A 157 -29.90 11.46 -13.00
CA GLU A 157 -30.15 11.95 -14.33
C GLU A 157 -31.27 11.15 -15.00
#